data_cf83ec0cacc2d03f1172ad15c9f65025
#
_entry.id   cf83ec0cacc2d03f1172ad15c9f65025
#
_cell.length_a   1.000
_cell.length_b   1.000
_cell.length_c   1.000
_cell.angle_alpha   90.00
_cell.angle_beta   90.00
_cell.angle_gamma   90.00
#
_symmetry.space_group_name_H-M   'P 1'
#
loop_
_entity.id
_entity.type
_entity.pdbx_description
1 polymer ?
#
loop_
_entity_poly.entity_id
_entity_poly.type
_entity_poly.pdbx_seq_one_letter_code
_entity_poly.pdbx_strand_id
1 'polypeptide(L)'
;MSRQIAPTDPAVVTVGSIHGGTKHNVIPNEVKLQLTLRSYTDEVRNETISSIKKIVKGSAISAGLSEENYPVIEIKDEYTPAVFNNPSLVEKIQKSFVKSLGEKNVIKVSPVMGGEDFGMFGRVEPIIPTALFWLGAVNTKVYEMAQKEDLILPSLHSDLF
;
A
#
# COMPACT_ATOMS: atom_id res chain seq x y z
N MET A 1 -10.62 1.66 14.29
CA MET A 1 -10.61 1.67 12.82
C MET A 1 -11.84 1.00 12.23
N SER A 2 -12.23 -0.20 12.62
CA SER A 2 -13.36 -0.94 12.04
C SER A 2 -14.76 -0.27 12.10
N ARG A 3 -14.89 0.85 12.82
CA ARG A 3 -16.13 1.64 12.88
C ARG A 3 -16.02 3.02 12.23
N GLN A 4 -14.86 3.37 11.68
CA GLN A 4 -14.59 4.69 11.09
C GLN A 4 -14.32 4.62 9.60
N ILE A 5 -13.84 3.47 9.13
CA ILE A 5 -13.64 3.20 7.70
C ILE A 5 -14.71 2.18 7.29
N ALA A 6 -15.38 2.44 6.18
CA ALA A 6 -16.39 1.52 5.67
C ALA A 6 -15.74 0.15 5.36
N PRO A 7 -16.43 -0.96 5.64
CA PRO A 7 -15.89 -2.30 5.38
C PRO A 7 -15.54 -2.55 3.90
N THR A 8 -16.10 -1.76 3.00
CA THR A 8 -15.85 -1.81 1.56
C THR A 8 -14.59 -1.03 1.15
N ASP A 9 -14.04 -0.21 2.05
CA ASP A 9 -12.90 0.66 1.76
C ASP A 9 -11.62 0.01 2.30
N PRO A 10 -10.77 -0.53 1.41
CA PRO A 10 -9.55 -1.18 1.84
C PRO A 10 -8.59 -0.21 2.54
N ALA A 11 -8.19 -0.58 3.75
CA ALA A 11 -7.20 0.13 4.54
C ALA A 11 -6.32 -0.86 5.30
N VAL A 12 -5.02 -0.65 5.26
CA VAL A 12 -4.04 -1.45 5.99
C VAL A 12 -3.20 -0.55 6.88
N VAL A 13 -3.06 -0.97 8.14
CA VAL A 13 -2.13 -0.35 9.10
C VAL A 13 -1.23 -1.45 9.64
N THR A 14 0.04 -1.30 9.43
CA THR A 14 1.06 -2.24 9.90
C THR A 14 2.02 -1.51 10.83
N VAL A 15 2.22 -2.03 12.04
CA VAL A 15 3.35 -1.65 12.89
C VAL A 15 4.53 -2.49 12.45
N GLY A 16 5.43 -1.89 11.68
CA GLY A 16 6.58 -2.58 11.10
C GLY A 16 7.74 -2.75 12.07
N SER A 17 7.86 -1.85 13.06
CA SER A 17 8.89 -1.98 14.09
C SER A 17 8.48 -1.30 15.40
N ILE A 18 9.03 -1.81 16.51
CA ILE A 18 8.94 -1.22 17.85
C ILE A 18 10.34 -1.26 18.45
N HIS A 19 10.83 -0.10 18.87
CA HIS A 19 12.14 0.04 19.49
C HIS A 19 12.00 0.77 20.82
N GLY A 20 12.53 0.21 21.89
CA GLY A 20 12.56 0.84 23.22
C GLY A 20 13.25 -0.02 24.25
N GLY A 21 13.90 0.65 25.21
CA GLY A 21 14.61 0.01 26.31
C GLY A 21 15.96 -0.60 25.93
N THR A 22 16.80 -0.73 26.96
CA THR A 22 18.14 -1.34 26.85
C THR A 22 18.37 -2.45 27.88
N LYS A 23 17.61 -2.43 28.98
CA LYS A 23 17.71 -3.40 30.08
C LYS A 23 16.31 -3.77 30.59
N HIS A 24 16.15 -5.01 31.00
CA HIS A 24 14.87 -5.58 31.45
C HIS A 24 14.28 -4.94 32.72
N ASN A 25 15.09 -4.24 33.52
CA ASN A 25 14.69 -3.62 34.79
C ASN A 25 14.78 -2.09 34.78
N VAL A 26 14.91 -1.47 33.60
CA VAL A 26 14.97 -0.01 33.43
C VAL A 26 13.85 0.44 32.50
N ILE A 27 12.99 1.35 32.99
CA ILE A 27 11.94 1.96 32.18
C ILE A 27 12.60 2.87 31.13
N PRO A 28 12.34 2.67 29.84
CA PRO A 28 12.91 3.52 28.79
C PRO A 28 12.33 4.91 28.79
N ASN A 29 13.12 5.90 28.44
CA ASN A 29 12.65 7.27 28.23
C ASN A 29 11.80 7.43 26.97
N GLU A 30 11.99 6.53 26.00
CA GLU A 30 11.35 6.59 24.70
C GLU A 30 11.02 5.18 24.20
N VAL A 31 9.86 5.06 23.53
CA VAL A 31 9.52 3.90 22.70
C VAL A 31 9.10 4.42 21.33
N LYS A 32 9.80 3.99 20.27
CA LYS A 32 9.56 4.40 18.90
C LYS A 32 8.85 3.30 18.13
N LEU A 33 7.70 3.63 17.54
CA LEU A 33 6.96 2.77 16.62
C LEU A 33 7.06 3.31 15.21
N GLN A 34 7.26 2.43 14.23
CA GLN A 34 7.20 2.78 12.81
C GLN A 34 6.01 2.07 12.17
N LEU A 35 5.15 2.85 11.53
CA LEU A 35 3.93 2.35 10.92
C LEU A 35 3.94 2.58 9.41
N THR A 36 3.37 1.62 8.68
CA THR A 36 3.03 1.77 7.26
C THR A 36 1.51 1.74 7.11
N LEU A 37 0.99 2.70 6.36
CA LEU A 37 -0.43 2.79 6.01
C LEU A 37 -0.59 2.54 4.51
N ARG A 38 -1.65 1.81 4.13
CA ARG A 38 -2.01 1.60 2.73
C ARG A 38 -3.50 1.83 2.55
N SER A 39 -3.88 2.53 1.49
CA SER A 39 -5.26 2.83 1.12
C SER A 39 -5.36 3.05 -0.38
N TYR A 40 -6.55 2.97 -0.95
CA TYR A 40 -6.76 3.28 -2.37
C TYR A 40 -7.17 4.74 -2.61
N THR A 41 -7.59 5.46 -1.55
CA THR A 41 -7.97 6.87 -1.68
C THR A 41 -7.33 7.73 -0.61
N ASP A 42 -7.23 9.03 -0.88
CA ASP A 42 -6.70 10.01 0.08
C ASP A 42 -7.65 10.22 1.26
N GLU A 43 -8.95 10.11 1.03
CA GLU A 43 -9.98 10.21 2.08
C GLU A 43 -9.75 9.11 3.13
N VAL A 44 -9.61 7.86 2.70
CA VAL A 44 -9.35 6.72 3.60
C VAL A 44 -8.00 6.87 4.30
N ARG A 45 -6.96 7.35 3.58
CA ARG A 45 -5.66 7.66 4.18
C ARG A 45 -5.79 8.69 5.31
N ASN A 46 -6.45 9.81 5.04
CA ASN A 46 -6.59 10.92 5.99
C ASN A 46 -7.44 10.51 7.21
N GLU A 47 -8.52 9.76 7.00
CA GLU A 47 -9.33 9.23 8.09
C GLU A 47 -8.55 8.21 8.93
N THR A 48 -7.72 7.37 8.31
CA THR A 48 -6.83 6.44 9.01
C THR A 48 -5.84 7.19 9.90
N ILE A 49 -5.18 8.22 9.38
CA ILE A 49 -4.26 9.07 10.15
C ILE A 49 -4.98 9.76 11.30
N SER A 50 -6.15 10.34 11.04
CA SER A 50 -6.99 10.98 12.08
C SER A 50 -7.34 9.99 13.18
N SER A 51 -7.72 8.78 12.83
CA SER A 51 -8.07 7.71 13.76
C SER A 51 -6.89 7.29 14.63
N ILE A 52 -5.69 7.16 14.04
CA ILE A 52 -4.47 6.85 14.79
C ILE A 52 -4.19 7.96 15.80
N LYS A 53 -4.28 9.23 15.40
CA LYS A 53 -4.08 10.37 16.31
C LYS A 53 -5.05 10.34 17.48
N LYS A 54 -6.33 10.06 17.24
CA LYS A 54 -7.36 9.94 18.28
C LYS A 54 -7.07 8.78 19.26
N ILE A 55 -6.68 7.62 18.72
CA ILE A 55 -6.35 6.43 19.52
C ILE A 55 -5.14 6.70 20.41
N VAL A 56 -4.07 7.25 19.84
CA VAL A 56 -2.84 7.56 20.57
C VAL A 56 -3.11 8.57 21.70
N LYS A 57 -3.84 9.65 21.40
CA LYS A 57 -4.25 10.64 22.42
C LYS A 57 -5.12 10.01 23.50
N GLY A 58 -6.11 9.20 23.12
CA GLY A 58 -6.98 8.50 24.07
C GLY A 58 -6.23 7.55 24.98
N SER A 59 -5.24 6.82 24.44
CA SER A 59 -4.37 5.92 25.21
C SER A 59 -3.52 6.70 26.22
N ALA A 60 -2.95 7.85 25.85
CA ALA A 60 -2.18 8.71 26.72
C ALA A 60 -3.02 9.24 27.88
N ILE A 61 -4.23 9.75 27.60
CA ILE A 61 -5.18 10.21 28.60
C ILE A 61 -5.56 9.08 29.57
N SER A 62 -5.86 7.90 29.03
CA SER A 62 -6.23 6.73 29.84
C SER A 62 -5.09 6.25 30.73
N ALA A 63 -3.84 6.46 30.31
CA ALA A 63 -2.64 6.17 31.10
C ALA A 63 -2.32 7.27 32.13
N GLY A 64 -3.09 8.36 32.19
CA GLY A 64 -2.87 9.47 33.15
C GLY A 64 -1.69 10.39 32.80
N LEU A 65 -1.26 10.41 31.53
CA LEU A 65 -0.18 11.29 31.08
C LEU A 65 -0.67 12.75 31.01
N SER A 66 0.22 13.68 31.36
CA SER A 66 0.02 15.11 31.08
C SER A 66 0.26 15.42 29.60
N GLU A 67 -0.29 16.54 29.11
CA GLU A 67 -0.25 16.85 27.67
C GLU A 67 1.17 16.97 27.11
N GLU A 68 2.13 17.47 27.89
CA GLU A 68 3.53 17.56 27.50
C GLU A 68 4.21 16.20 27.29
N ASN A 69 3.62 15.13 27.85
CA ASN A 69 4.13 13.77 27.76
C ASN A 69 3.32 12.90 26.77
N TYR A 70 2.44 13.52 25.99
CA TYR A 70 1.72 12.76 24.95
C TYR A 70 2.66 12.29 23.86
N PRO A 71 2.40 11.10 23.29
CA PRO A 71 3.19 10.60 22.17
C PRO A 71 3.19 11.57 20.99
N VAL A 72 4.36 11.81 20.42
CA VAL A 72 4.53 12.60 19.20
C VAL A 72 4.25 11.73 18.00
N ILE A 73 3.45 12.23 17.06
CA ILE A 73 3.16 11.54 15.80
C ILE A 73 3.77 12.34 14.66
N GLU A 74 4.80 11.79 14.08
CA GLU A 74 5.45 12.32 12.89
C GLU A 74 4.89 11.62 11.64
N ILE A 75 4.49 12.41 10.65
CA ILE A 75 4.02 11.90 9.36
C ILE A 75 5.02 12.37 8.32
N LYS A 76 5.57 11.43 7.55
CA LYS A 76 6.44 11.77 6.43
C LYS A 76 5.63 12.50 5.35
N ASP A 77 6.14 13.62 4.88
CA ASP A 77 5.54 14.39 3.80
C ASP A 77 5.57 13.61 2.48
N GLU A 78 6.67 12.90 2.25
CA GLU A 78 6.83 12.02 1.11
C GLU A 78 6.04 10.72 1.32
N TYR A 79 5.11 10.46 0.43
CA TYR A 79 4.36 9.20 0.38
C TYR A 79 4.06 8.80 -1.06
N THR A 80 3.83 7.52 -1.26
CA THR A 80 3.45 6.95 -2.55
C THR A 80 1.91 6.91 -2.64
N PRO A 81 1.28 7.74 -3.47
CA PRO A 81 -0.18 7.73 -3.62
C PRO A 81 -0.66 6.48 -4.34
N ALA A 82 -1.95 6.18 -4.19
CA ALA A 82 -2.56 5.11 -4.98
C ALA A 82 -2.50 5.45 -6.49
N VAL A 83 -2.20 4.45 -7.30
CA VAL A 83 -2.30 4.56 -8.76
C VAL A 83 -3.76 4.42 -9.16
N PHE A 84 -4.27 5.41 -9.89
CA PHE A 84 -5.60 5.35 -10.48
C PHE A 84 -5.48 5.17 -11.99
N ASN A 85 -5.87 4.02 -12.48
CA ASN A 85 -5.92 3.73 -13.90
C ASN A 85 -7.16 4.39 -14.54
N ASN A 86 -6.95 5.32 -15.47
CA ASN A 86 -8.04 5.99 -16.18
C ASN A 86 -8.84 4.97 -17.02
N PRO A 87 -10.16 4.81 -16.79
CA PRO A 87 -10.94 3.75 -17.42
C PRO A 87 -10.94 3.82 -18.96
N SER A 88 -11.06 5.02 -19.53
CA SER A 88 -11.08 5.20 -21.00
C SER A 88 -9.73 4.87 -21.63
N LEU A 89 -8.62 5.18 -20.94
CA LEU A 89 -7.28 4.85 -21.41
C LEU A 89 -7.06 3.34 -21.32
N VAL A 90 -7.45 2.72 -20.20
CA VAL A 90 -7.35 1.25 -20.01
C VAL A 90 -8.12 0.51 -21.10
N GLU A 91 -9.34 0.94 -21.43
CA GLU A 91 -10.13 0.31 -22.49
C GLU A 91 -9.41 0.37 -23.87
N LYS A 92 -8.82 1.50 -24.21
CA LYS A 92 -8.06 1.66 -25.45
C LYS A 92 -6.82 0.75 -25.48
N ILE A 93 -6.06 0.72 -24.39
CA ILE A 93 -4.87 -0.11 -24.26
C ILE A 93 -5.25 -1.59 -24.34
N GLN A 94 -6.29 -2.00 -23.63
CA GLN A 94 -6.78 -3.38 -23.65
C GLN A 94 -7.18 -3.85 -25.05
N LYS A 95 -7.92 -3.02 -25.81
CA LYS A 95 -8.28 -3.33 -27.21
C LYS A 95 -7.03 -3.52 -28.08
N SER A 96 -6.02 -2.68 -27.90
CA SER A 96 -4.76 -2.80 -28.64
C SER A 96 -3.99 -4.06 -28.26
N PHE A 97 -3.93 -4.40 -26.98
CA PHE A 97 -3.29 -5.62 -26.51
C PHE A 97 -3.99 -6.87 -26.99
N VAL A 98 -5.32 -6.91 -26.92
CA VAL A 98 -6.10 -8.05 -27.45
C VAL A 98 -5.83 -8.25 -28.94
N LYS A 99 -5.78 -7.18 -29.74
CA LYS A 99 -5.47 -7.24 -31.17
C LYS A 99 -4.05 -7.79 -31.45
N SER A 100 -3.08 -7.43 -30.63
CA SER A 100 -1.66 -7.78 -30.85
C SER A 100 -1.25 -9.11 -30.23
N LEU A 101 -1.78 -9.41 -29.05
CA LEU A 101 -1.36 -10.55 -28.23
C LEU A 101 -2.39 -11.69 -28.20
N GLY A 102 -3.64 -11.40 -28.62
CA GLY A 102 -4.78 -12.31 -28.48
C GLY A 102 -5.47 -12.21 -27.11
N GLU A 103 -6.76 -12.45 -27.11
CA GLU A 103 -7.63 -12.29 -25.92
C GLU A 103 -7.16 -13.10 -24.70
N LYS A 104 -6.65 -14.31 -24.93
CA LYS A 104 -6.18 -15.21 -23.87
C LYS A 104 -4.99 -14.67 -23.08
N ASN A 105 -4.24 -13.75 -23.66
CA ASN A 105 -3.02 -13.17 -23.08
C ASN A 105 -3.27 -11.79 -22.43
N VAL A 106 -4.52 -11.32 -22.41
CA VAL A 106 -4.89 -10.05 -21.81
C VAL A 106 -5.84 -10.31 -20.64
N ILE A 107 -5.29 -10.33 -19.44
CA ILE A 107 -5.99 -10.76 -18.23
C ILE A 107 -6.35 -9.54 -17.38
N LYS A 108 -7.60 -9.48 -16.90
CA LYS A 108 -8.01 -8.52 -15.90
C LYS A 108 -7.58 -9.01 -14.52
N VAL A 109 -6.78 -8.21 -13.83
CA VAL A 109 -6.31 -8.50 -12.47
C VAL A 109 -7.05 -7.67 -11.43
N SER A 110 -7.09 -8.18 -10.21
CA SER A 110 -7.63 -7.43 -9.07
C SER A 110 -6.65 -6.33 -8.63
N PRO A 111 -7.15 -5.23 -8.04
CA PRO A 111 -6.29 -4.22 -7.44
C PRO A 111 -5.39 -4.81 -6.36
N VAL A 112 -4.17 -4.28 -6.24
CA VAL A 112 -3.20 -4.68 -5.22
C VAL A 112 -2.80 -3.49 -4.35
N MET A 113 -2.40 -3.75 -3.12
CA MET A 113 -1.94 -2.74 -2.15
C MET A 113 -0.42 -2.53 -2.22
N GLY A 114 0.19 -2.72 -3.39
CA GLY A 114 1.60 -2.39 -3.64
C GLY A 114 1.84 -0.88 -3.58
N GLY A 115 3.05 -0.47 -3.17
CA GLY A 115 3.48 0.92 -3.30
C GLY A 115 4.04 1.14 -4.70
N GLU A 116 3.66 2.26 -5.35
CA GLU A 116 4.09 2.60 -6.71
C GLU A 116 4.08 4.13 -6.89
N ASP A 117 5.24 4.70 -7.22
CA ASP A 117 5.39 6.15 -7.37
C ASP A 117 4.77 6.69 -8.67
N PHE A 118 4.51 5.83 -9.64
CA PHE A 118 3.80 6.16 -10.88
C PHE A 118 2.47 6.89 -10.64
N GLY A 119 1.83 6.68 -9.49
CA GLY A 119 0.61 7.38 -9.10
C GLY A 119 0.75 8.91 -9.06
N MET A 120 1.97 9.43 -8.92
CA MET A 120 2.23 10.88 -8.92
C MET A 120 1.96 11.52 -10.28
N PHE A 121 2.20 10.83 -11.38
CA PHE A 121 1.99 11.36 -12.74
C PHE A 121 0.53 11.71 -13.03
N GLY A 122 -0.41 10.96 -12.45
CA GLY A 122 -1.84 11.24 -12.59
C GLY A 122 -2.37 12.36 -11.70
N ARG A 123 -1.50 13.02 -10.92
CA ARG A 123 -1.87 14.09 -9.97
C ARG A 123 -1.34 15.47 -10.33
N VAL A 124 -0.61 15.58 -11.44
CA VAL A 124 -0.10 16.88 -11.93
C VAL A 124 -1.18 17.62 -12.69
N GLU A 125 -1.12 18.97 -12.67
CA GLU A 125 -2.01 19.81 -13.45
C GLU A 125 -1.32 20.27 -14.76
N PRO A 126 -1.99 20.17 -15.92
CA PRO A 126 -3.32 19.57 -16.12
C PRO A 126 -3.31 18.06 -15.92
N ILE A 127 -4.42 17.49 -15.43
CA ILE A 127 -4.56 16.05 -15.17
C ILE A 127 -4.24 15.24 -16.42
N ILE A 128 -3.24 14.36 -16.30
CA ILE A 128 -2.81 13.45 -17.37
C ILE A 128 -3.41 12.06 -17.08
N PRO A 129 -4.23 11.51 -18.00
CA PRO A 129 -4.73 10.14 -17.85
C PRO A 129 -3.58 9.14 -17.81
N THR A 130 -3.54 8.33 -16.77
CA THR A 130 -2.51 7.30 -16.54
C THR A 130 -3.10 5.91 -16.57
N ALA A 131 -2.29 4.93 -16.93
CA ALA A 131 -2.61 3.51 -16.83
C ALA A 131 -1.33 2.71 -16.56
N LEU A 132 -1.33 1.94 -15.49
CA LEU A 132 -0.29 0.99 -15.14
C LEU A 132 -0.83 -0.43 -15.31
N PHE A 133 -0.03 -1.32 -15.88
CA PHE A 133 -0.39 -2.71 -16.11
C PHE A 133 0.78 -3.65 -15.81
N TRP A 134 0.48 -4.88 -15.55
CA TRP A 134 1.47 -5.93 -15.34
C TRP A 134 1.89 -6.55 -16.68
N LEU A 135 3.19 -6.73 -16.87
CA LEU A 135 3.73 -7.49 -17.99
C LEU A 135 4.24 -8.85 -17.47
N GLY A 136 3.73 -9.94 -18.02
CA GLY A 136 4.24 -11.27 -17.74
C GLY A 136 5.63 -11.43 -18.34
N ALA A 137 6.65 -11.67 -17.51
CA ALA A 137 8.05 -11.81 -17.90
C ALA A 137 8.58 -13.25 -17.77
N VAL A 138 7.87 -14.13 -17.05
CA VAL A 138 8.28 -15.51 -16.85
C VAL A 138 8.07 -16.31 -18.14
N ASN A 139 9.07 -17.13 -18.53
CA ASN A 139 8.96 -18.03 -19.66
C ASN A 139 7.74 -18.95 -19.51
N THR A 140 6.93 -19.09 -20.58
CA THR A 140 5.67 -19.84 -20.56
C THR A 140 5.82 -21.27 -20.05
N LYS A 141 6.88 -21.98 -20.47
CA LYS A 141 7.12 -23.37 -20.01
C LYS A 141 7.41 -23.44 -18.51
N VAL A 142 8.19 -22.48 -17.99
CA VAL A 142 8.49 -22.39 -16.56
C VAL A 142 7.21 -22.08 -15.77
N TYR A 143 6.38 -21.17 -16.28
CA TYR A 143 5.09 -20.86 -15.68
C TYR A 143 4.15 -22.07 -15.64
N GLU A 144 4.02 -22.79 -16.77
CA GLU A 144 3.18 -24.01 -16.86
C GLU A 144 3.68 -25.12 -15.94
N MET A 145 4.98 -25.32 -15.82
CA MET A 145 5.57 -26.28 -14.88
C MET A 145 5.28 -25.90 -13.44
N ALA A 146 5.48 -24.63 -13.09
CA ALA A 146 5.20 -24.14 -11.75
C ALA A 146 3.73 -24.33 -11.36
N GLN A 147 2.80 -24.10 -12.29
CA GLN A 147 1.36 -24.33 -12.03
C GLN A 147 1.03 -25.82 -11.85
N LYS A 148 1.72 -26.73 -12.51
CA LYS A 148 1.48 -28.18 -12.40
C LYS A 148 2.09 -28.79 -11.13
N GLU A 149 3.24 -28.29 -10.73
CA GLU A 149 4.04 -28.84 -9.64
C GLU A 149 3.96 -28.03 -8.35
N ASP A 150 3.09 -27.01 -8.31
CA ASP A 150 2.93 -26.06 -7.18
C ASP A 150 4.26 -25.41 -6.76
N LEU A 151 5.09 -25.07 -7.75
CA LEU A 151 6.39 -24.43 -7.51
C LEU A 151 6.22 -22.92 -7.33
N ILE A 152 7.03 -22.35 -6.45
CA ILE A 152 7.07 -20.90 -6.24
C ILE A 152 7.85 -20.26 -7.39
N LEU A 153 7.18 -19.36 -8.11
CA LEU A 153 7.82 -18.52 -9.13
C LEU A 153 8.64 -17.40 -8.46
N PRO A 154 9.65 -16.85 -9.16
CA PRO A 154 10.37 -15.67 -8.68
C PRO A 154 9.41 -14.53 -8.33
N SER A 155 9.64 -13.89 -7.20
CA SER A 155 8.86 -12.72 -6.76
C SER A 155 9.24 -11.47 -7.56
N LEU A 156 8.40 -10.44 -7.50
CA LEU A 156 8.78 -9.09 -7.95
C LEU A 156 10.13 -8.68 -7.34
N HIS A 157 10.94 -7.97 -8.11
CA HIS A 157 12.31 -7.55 -7.76
C HIS A 157 13.32 -8.70 -7.61
N SER A 158 13.01 -9.90 -8.12
CA SER A 158 13.97 -10.97 -8.26
C SER A 158 14.80 -10.79 -9.55
N ASP A 159 16.04 -11.25 -9.54
CA ASP A 159 16.93 -11.35 -10.70
C ASP A 159 16.83 -12.71 -11.39
N LEU A 160 15.89 -13.56 -10.99
CA LEU A 160 15.72 -14.94 -11.45
C LEU A 160 14.66 -15.12 -12.56
N PHE A 161 14.40 -14.07 -13.35
CA PHE A 161 13.47 -14.14 -14.48
C PHE A 161 14.10 -14.72 -15.72
#